data_0e634ea8e9a1f2ad31be40a9bf7729ff
#
_entry.id   0e634ea8e9a1f2ad31be40a9bf7729ff
#
_cell.length_a   1.000
_cell.length_b   1.000
_cell.length_c   1.000
_cell.angle_alpha   90.00
_cell.angle_beta   90.00
_cell.angle_gamma   90.00
#
_symmetry.space_group_name_H-M   'P 1'
#
loop_
_entity.id
_entity.type
_entity.pdbx_description
1 polymer ?
#
loop_
_entity_poly.entity_id
_entity_poly.type
_entity_poly.pdbx_seq_one_letter_code
_entity_poly.pdbx_strand_id
1 'polypeptide(L)'
;MAPGPMIKTDETGQTLGVHYSPRLDSLPLLRADEVRAFHKARKRLAELFNHPDYEVRFRLAAGELMFFDNSRVLHGRTSFNPSEGARHLQGCYIDLDGPRERLSEIIKGSKQTEEAA
;
A
#
# COMPACT_ATOMS: atom_id res chain seq x y z
N MET A 1 -1.58 16.78 -2.30
CA MET A 1 -1.56 15.78 -1.22
C MET A 1 -0.93 16.43 0.00
N ALA A 2 -1.54 16.38 1.16
CA ALA A 2 -0.96 16.97 2.38
C ALA A 2 0.31 16.21 2.77
N PRO A 3 1.37 16.90 3.21
CA PRO A 3 2.57 16.24 3.69
C PRO A 3 2.25 15.39 4.92
N GLY A 4 2.74 14.18 4.97
CA GLY A 4 2.54 13.25 6.08
C GLY A 4 3.72 12.30 6.24
N PRO A 5 3.78 11.54 7.34
CA PRO A 5 4.85 10.58 7.56
C PRO A 5 4.79 9.44 6.55
N MET A 6 5.96 8.94 6.15
CA MET A 6 6.07 7.76 5.28
C MET A 6 5.51 6.50 5.96
N ILE A 7 5.70 6.37 7.25
CA ILE A 7 5.14 5.29 8.08
C ILE A 7 4.11 5.93 8.99
N LYS A 8 2.86 5.52 8.86
CA LYS A 8 1.79 5.93 9.77
C LYS A 8 1.72 4.97 10.94
N THR A 9 1.67 5.53 12.13
CA THR A 9 1.51 4.76 13.38
C THR A 9 0.32 5.29 14.15
N ASP A 10 -0.26 4.46 15.00
CA ASP A 10 -1.21 4.88 16.04
C ASP A 10 -0.48 5.46 17.27
N GLU A 11 -1.25 5.80 18.28
CA GLU A 11 -0.75 6.38 19.54
C GLU A 11 0.15 5.40 20.34
N THR A 12 0.02 4.10 20.08
CA THR A 12 0.84 3.05 20.71
C THR A 12 2.14 2.78 19.94
N GLY A 13 2.32 3.39 18.75
CA GLY A 13 3.45 3.16 17.86
C GLY A 13 3.25 1.99 16.90
N GLN A 14 2.07 1.35 16.89
CA GLN A 14 1.76 0.29 15.93
C GLN A 14 1.61 0.87 14.51
N THR A 15 2.24 0.21 13.53
CA THR A 15 2.16 0.63 12.14
C THR A 15 0.76 0.41 11.56
N LEU A 16 0.14 1.48 11.12
CA LEU A 16 -1.16 1.49 10.45
C LEU A 16 -1.05 1.41 8.92
N GLY A 17 0.03 1.92 8.36
CA GLY A 17 0.21 1.93 6.93
C GLY A 17 1.52 2.59 6.50
N VAL A 18 1.80 2.52 5.20
CA VAL A 18 2.99 3.09 4.60
C VAL A 18 2.63 3.92 3.37
N HIS A 19 3.28 5.07 3.23
CA HIS A 19 3.25 5.90 2.03
C HIS A 19 4.67 6.03 1.51
N TYR A 20 4.95 5.42 0.39
CA TYR A 20 6.25 5.47 -0.24
C TYR A 20 6.11 5.49 -1.76
N SER A 21 6.68 6.50 -2.39
CA SER A 21 6.79 6.56 -3.84
C SER A 21 8.13 7.18 -4.22
N PRO A 22 9.04 6.43 -4.84
CA PRO A 22 10.35 6.98 -5.21
C PRO A 22 10.28 8.11 -6.24
N ARG A 23 9.14 8.25 -6.93
CA ARG A 23 8.93 9.27 -7.97
C ARG A 23 8.10 10.46 -7.53
N LEU A 24 7.22 10.28 -6.55
CA LEU A 24 6.22 11.29 -6.16
C LEU A 24 6.49 11.92 -4.80
N ASP A 25 7.34 11.28 -3.97
CA ASP A 25 7.68 11.81 -2.66
C ASP A 25 8.57 13.04 -2.80
N SER A 26 8.13 14.14 -2.25
CA SER A 26 8.95 15.34 -2.08
C SER A 26 9.77 15.26 -0.78
N LEU A 27 10.96 15.84 -0.80
CA LEU A 27 11.75 15.99 0.40
C LEU A 27 11.05 16.99 1.34
N PRO A 28 10.81 16.66 2.60
CA PRO A 28 10.31 17.61 3.57
C PRO A 28 11.34 18.71 3.83
N LEU A 29 10.88 19.88 4.28
CA LEU A 29 11.76 20.95 4.73
C LEU A 29 12.42 20.52 6.04
N LEU A 30 13.66 20.10 5.97
CA LEU A 30 14.48 19.62 7.08
C LEU A 30 15.62 20.59 7.35
N ARG A 31 16.10 20.60 8.58
CA ARG A 31 17.36 21.27 8.92
C ARG A 31 18.52 20.55 8.24
N ALA A 32 19.58 21.26 7.97
CA ALA A 32 20.74 20.72 7.25
C ALA A 32 21.39 19.50 7.93
N ASP A 33 21.37 19.45 9.25
CA ASP A 33 21.85 18.32 10.06
C ASP A 33 20.95 17.07 9.97
N GLU A 34 19.65 17.25 9.74
CA GLU A 34 18.68 16.17 9.62
C GLU A 34 18.63 15.55 8.23
N VAL A 35 18.96 16.30 7.18
CA VAL A 35 18.89 15.85 5.78
C VAL A 35 19.65 14.54 5.55
N ARG A 36 20.86 14.43 6.09
CA ARG A 36 21.68 13.22 5.96
C ARG A 36 21.04 12.00 6.63
N ALA A 37 20.51 12.19 7.83
CA ALA A 37 19.85 11.12 8.57
C ALA A 37 18.59 10.66 7.85
N PHE A 38 17.79 11.60 7.34
CA PHE A 38 16.60 11.30 6.54
C PHE A 38 16.94 10.48 5.28
N HIS A 39 17.92 10.89 4.49
CA HIS A 39 18.31 10.14 3.30
C HIS A 39 18.84 8.75 3.62
N LYS A 40 19.61 8.60 4.70
CA LYS A 40 20.10 7.29 5.15
C LYS A 40 18.93 6.36 5.55
N ALA A 41 17.98 6.87 6.30
CA ALA A 41 16.79 6.11 6.71
C ALA A 41 15.92 5.75 5.49
N ARG A 42 15.68 6.70 4.58
CA ARG A 42 14.91 6.47 3.35
C ARG A 42 15.58 5.44 2.42
N LYS A 43 16.92 5.48 2.30
CA LYS A 43 17.67 4.48 1.55
C LYS A 43 17.49 3.09 2.17
N ARG A 44 17.63 2.97 3.50
CA ARG A 44 17.45 1.70 4.20
C ARG A 44 16.03 1.15 4.04
N LEU A 45 15.03 2.01 4.10
CA LEU A 45 13.64 1.63 3.86
C LEU A 45 13.44 1.10 2.42
N ALA A 46 14.04 1.76 1.43
CA ALA A 46 14.02 1.28 0.04
C ALA A 46 14.69 -0.09 -0.14
N GLU A 47 15.80 -0.33 0.55
CA GLU A 47 16.48 -1.64 0.55
C GLU A 47 15.58 -2.73 1.13
N LEU A 48 14.87 -2.45 2.21
CA LEU A 48 13.93 -3.40 2.83
C LEU A 48 12.74 -3.69 1.91
N PHE A 49 12.15 -2.67 1.29
CA PHE A 49 11.01 -2.84 0.38
C PHE A 49 11.34 -3.65 -0.88
N ASN A 50 12.61 -3.69 -1.27
CA ASN A 50 13.08 -4.46 -2.42
C ASN A 50 13.81 -5.75 -2.01
N HIS A 51 13.73 -6.13 -0.74
CA HIS A 51 14.38 -7.35 -0.27
C HIS A 51 13.54 -8.57 -0.65
N PRO A 52 14.15 -9.63 -1.22
CA PRO A 52 13.43 -10.83 -1.68
C PRO A 52 12.54 -11.50 -0.63
N ASP A 53 12.93 -11.44 0.65
CA ASP A 53 12.15 -12.04 1.74
C ASP A 53 10.82 -11.34 2.01
N TYR A 54 10.66 -10.10 1.51
CA TYR A 54 9.46 -9.27 1.69
C TYR A 54 8.72 -9.04 0.37
N GLU A 55 9.13 -9.69 -0.71
CA GLU A 55 8.55 -9.54 -2.03
C GLU A 55 7.82 -10.80 -2.47
N VAL A 56 6.59 -10.64 -2.92
CA VAL A 56 5.82 -11.69 -3.59
C VAL A 56 5.75 -11.37 -5.07
N ARG A 57 6.23 -12.27 -5.91
CA ARG A 57 6.22 -12.15 -7.38
C ARG A 57 5.28 -13.16 -7.99
N PHE A 58 4.41 -12.70 -8.84
CA PHE A 58 3.53 -13.56 -9.62
C PHE A 58 3.17 -12.89 -10.95
N ARG A 59 2.67 -13.68 -11.88
CA ARG A 59 2.19 -13.22 -13.17
C ARG A 59 0.68 -13.35 -13.20
N LEU A 60 -0.01 -12.28 -13.54
CA LEU A 60 -1.45 -12.32 -13.81
C LEU A 60 -1.69 -12.91 -15.20
N ALA A 61 -2.56 -13.89 -15.31
CA ALA A 61 -3.06 -14.41 -16.54
C ALA A 61 -4.28 -13.58 -17.04
N ALA A 62 -4.71 -13.83 -18.27
CA ALA A 62 -5.90 -13.19 -18.80
C ALA A 62 -7.13 -13.59 -17.97
N GLY A 63 -7.92 -12.60 -17.56
CA GLY A 63 -9.12 -12.81 -16.74
C GLY A 63 -8.86 -12.87 -15.23
N GLU A 64 -7.62 -12.80 -14.78
CA GLU A 64 -7.32 -12.72 -13.36
C GLU A 64 -7.40 -11.30 -12.82
N LEU A 65 -7.85 -11.19 -11.59
CA LEU A 65 -7.96 -9.95 -10.83
C LEU A 65 -7.07 -10.02 -9.59
N MET A 66 -6.33 -8.94 -9.34
CA MET A 66 -5.62 -8.72 -8.10
C MET A 66 -6.29 -7.58 -7.32
N PHE A 67 -6.60 -7.83 -6.07
CA PHE A 67 -7.16 -6.86 -5.15
C PHE A 67 -6.28 -6.75 -3.89
N PHE A 68 -5.96 -5.55 -3.45
CA PHE A 68 -5.13 -5.34 -2.27
C PHE A 68 -5.38 -3.98 -1.61
N ASP A 69 -5.10 -3.89 -0.32
CA ASP A 69 -5.09 -2.63 0.43
C ASP A 69 -3.81 -1.85 0.12
N ASN A 70 -3.96 -0.78 -0.65
CA ASN A 70 -2.85 0.07 -1.08
C ASN A 70 -2.17 0.85 0.07
N SER A 71 -2.77 0.89 1.26
CA SER A 71 -2.14 1.48 2.45
C SER A 71 -1.19 0.52 3.16
N ARG A 72 -1.32 -0.79 2.91
CA ARG A 72 -0.56 -1.84 3.58
C ARG A 72 0.53 -2.47 2.74
N VAL A 73 0.39 -2.45 1.43
CA VAL A 73 1.35 -3.07 0.52
C VAL A 73 1.84 -2.10 -0.52
N LEU A 74 3.11 -2.17 -0.82
CA LEU A 74 3.68 -1.53 -1.98
C LEU A 74 3.58 -2.47 -3.17
N HIS A 75 3.35 -1.92 -4.33
CA HIS A 75 3.25 -2.72 -5.55
C HIS A 75 4.05 -2.09 -6.68
N GLY A 76 4.51 -2.93 -7.54
CA GLY A 76 5.28 -2.52 -8.71
C GLY A 76 5.14 -3.52 -9.84
N ARG A 77 5.87 -3.28 -10.89
CA ARG A 77 5.98 -4.20 -12.01
C ARG A 77 7.43 -4.30 -12.46
N THR A 78 7.82 -5.48 -12.91
CA THR A 78 9.07 -5.66 -13.63
C THR A 78 8.97 -5.08 -15.04
N SER A 79 10.10 -4.84 -15.67
CA SER A 79 10.15 -4.54 -17.10
C SER A 79 9.52 -5.68 -17.91
N PHE A 80 8.97 -5.35 -19.06
CA PHE A 80 8.48 -6.32 -20.03
C PHE A 80 9.06 -6.01 -21.40
N ASN A 81 9.14 -7.02 -22.23
CA ASN A 81 9.60 -6.87 -23.61
C ASN A 81 8.37 -6.70 -24.52
N PRO A 82 8.20 -5.53 -25.17
CA PRO A 82 7.05 -5.29 -26.07
C PRO A 82 6.96 -6.26 -27.25
N SER A 83 8.06 -6.90 -27.64
CA SER A 83 8.09 -7.88 -28.72
C SER A 83 7.48 -9.24 -28.33
N GLU A 84 7.26 -9.50 -27.04
CA GLU A 84 6.68 -10.75 -26.53
C GLU A 84 5.14 -10.77 -26.53
N GLY A 85 4.52 -9.72 -27.02
CA GLY A 85 3.08 -9.63 -27.17
C GLY A 85 2.46 -8.39 -26.52
N ALA A 86 1.15 -8.24 -26.72
CA ALA A 86 0.40 -7.14 -26.14
C ALA A 86 0.17 -7.36 -24.64
N ARG A 87 0.38 -6.31 -23.87
CA ARG A 87 0.05 -6.28 -22.44
C ARG A 87 -1.06 -5.26 -22.20
N HIS A 88 -2.16 -5.73 -21.68
CA HIS A 88 -3.28 -4.88 -21.28
C HIS A 88 -3.62 -5.15 -19.82
N LEU A 89 -3.55 -4.12 -18.99
CA LEU A 89 -3.92 -4.17 -17.57
C LEU A 89 -4.81 -2.97 -17.29
N GLN A 90 -5.99 -3.22 -16.77
CA GLN A 90 -6.88 -2.18 -16.25
C GLN A 90 -6.81 -2.16 -14.73
N GLY A 91 -6.89 -0.98 -14.13
CA GLY A 91 -6.91 -0.81 -12.68
C GLY A 91 -7.83 0.31 -12.28
N CYS A 92 -8.40 0.20 -11.10
CA CYS A 92 -9.17 1.25 -10.44
C CYS A 92 -8.83 1.31 -8.96
N TYR A 93 -9.17 2.43 -8.35
CA TYR A 93 -9.10 2.61 -6.91
C TYR A 93 -10.52 2.68 -6.36
N ILE A 94 -10.73 2.04 -5.23
CA ILE A 94 -11.99 2.04 -4.50
C ILE A 94 -11.71 2.66 -3.15
N ASP A 95 -12.49 3.68 -2.77
CA ASP A 95 -12.43 4.25 -1.43
C ASP A 95 -12.94 3.22 -0.42
N LEU A 96 -12.21 3.06 0.69
CA LEU A 96 -12.51 2.03 1.68
C LEU A 96 -13.72 2.34 2.54
N ASP A 97 -14.25 3.56 2.51
CA ASP A 97 -15.36 3.98 3.36
C ASP A 97 -16.64 3.18 3.05
N GLY A 98 -17.02 3.06 1.77
CA GLY A 98 -18.15 2.25 1.35
C GLY A 98 -18.06 0.77 1.76
N PRO A 99 -16.97 0.06 1.43
CA PRO A 99 -16.76 -1.31 1.88
C PRO A 99 -16.77 -1.49 3.40
N ARG A 100 -16.19 -0.56 4.16
CA ARG A 100 -16.18 -0.59 5.64
C ARG A 100 -17.58 -0.40 6.22
N GLU A 101 -18.34 0.53 5.69
CA GLU A 101 -19.73 0.75 6.10
C GLU A 101 -20.55 -0.50 5.84
N ARG A 102 -20.44 -1.08 4.65
CA ARG A 102 -21.15 -2.31 4.31
C ARG A 102 -20.76 -3.50 5.20
N LEU A 103 -19.49 -3.65 5.49
CA LEU A 103 -19.01 -4.68 6.44
C LEU A 103 -19.60 -4.47 7.82
N SER A 104 -19.66 -3.22 8.31
CA SER A 104 -20.25 -2.89 9.61
C SER A 104 -21.73 -3.25 9.68
N GLU A 105 -22.49 -3.03 8.60
CA GLU A 105 -23.91 -3.42 8.51
C GLU A 105 -24.08 -4.94 8.58
N ILE A 106 -23.27 -5.68 7.84
CA ILE A 106 -23.30 -7.16 7.83
C ILE A 106 -23.01 -7.69 9.24
N ILE A 107 -21.99 -7.19 9.91
CA ILE A 107 -21.62 -7.62 11.27
C ILE A 107 -22.75 -7.33 12.27
N LYS A 108 -23.38 -6.14 12.18
CA LYS A 108 -24.52 -5.79 13.03
C LYS A 108 -25.72 -6.70 12.79
N GLY A 109 -26.03 -6.98 11.54
CA GLY A 109 -27.13 -7.90 11.18
C GLY A 109 -26.91 -9.32 11.67
N SER A 110 -25.67 -9.84 11.57
CA SER A 110 -25.33 -11.19 12.08
C SER A 110 -25.52 -11.31 13.59
N LYS A 111 -25.11 -10.29 14.36
CA LYS A 111 -25.27 -10.30 15.83
C LYS A 111 -26.74 -10.29 16.26
N GLN A 112 -27.60 -9.54 15.57
CA GLN A 112 -29.03 -9.52 15.86
C GLN A 112 -29.71 -10.87 15.59
N THR A 113 -29.21 -11.63 14.63
CA THR A 113 -29.75 -12.96 14.31
C THR A 113 -29.30 -13.99 15.34
N GLU A 114 -28.11 -13.89 15.91
CA GLU A 114 -27.60 -14.76 16.97
C GLU A 114 -28.30 -14.51 18.32
N GLU A 115 -28.64 -13.24 18.62
CA GLU A 115 -29.37 -12.89 19.87
C GLU A 115 -30.85 -13.26 19.81
N ALA A 116 -31.40 -13.49 18.64
CA ALA A 116 -32.82 -13.85 18.43
C ALA A 116 -33.10 -15.37 18.31
N ALA A 117 -32.06 -16.21 18.37
CA ALA A 117 -32.11 -17.66 18.23
C ALA A 117 -31.88 -18.37 19.57
#